data_bb270c46707cbddcf9d0451083f5d84d
#
_entry.id   bb270c46707cbddcf9d0451083f5d84d
#
_cell.length_a   1.000
_cell.length_b   1.000
_cell.length_c   1.000
_cell.angle_alpha   90.00
_cell.angle_beta   90.00
_cell.angle_gamma   90.00
#
_symmetry.space_group_name_H-M   'P 1'
#
loop_
_entity.id
_entity.type
_entity.pdbx_description
1 polymer ?
#
loop_
_entity_poly.entity_id
_entity_poly.type
_entity_poly.pdbx_seq_one_letter_code
_entity_poly.pdbx_strand_id
1 'polypeptide(L)'
;GDTWIYSLRSEKSLKGAAFTASVMSLCQYQPLDLLMYYDARPCAMNGMFSTDFPCDKLKGYYPFLMFNRLYKLGESVEVHSDDPACTVCAAISGSEAALMTTYYTDDDQAPARSFQYKLSGLKKDRVTVEYYLLDADHDLEKVREETLDANGLTLTLDIPLFSSYLITIR
;
A
#
# COMPACT_ATOMS: atom_id res chain seq x y z
N GLY A 1 -15.77 -19.73 18.25
CA GLY A 1 -16.97 -19.04 17.80
C GLY A 1 -16.73 -18.21 16.55
N ASP A 2 -17.71 -17.41 16.22
CA ASP A 2 -17.74 -16.63 14.95
C ASP A 2 -16.58 -15.64 14.82
N THR A 3 -16.10 -15.07 15.93
CA THR A 3 -14.96 -14.15 15.98
C THR A 3 -13.66 -14.79 15.47
N TRP A 4 -13.42 -16.05 15.82
CA TRP A 4 -12.25 -16.79 15.34
C TRP A 4 -12.29 -17.00 13.82
N ILE A 5 -13.45 -17.37 13.29
CA ILE A 5 -13.64 -17.57 11.85
C ILE A 5 -13.46 -16.24 11.11
N TYR A 6 -14.00 -15.16 11.66
CA TYR A 6 -13.82 -13.81 11.09
C TYR A 6 -12.33 -13.44 11.03
N SER A 7 -11.57 -13.63 12.12
CA SER A 7 -10.14 -13.33 12.14
C SER A 7 -9.35 -14.11 11.08
N LEU A 8 -9.58 -15.42 10.99
CA LEU A 8 -8.93 -16.27 9.97
C LEU A 8 -9.22 -15.82 8.53
N ARG A 9 -10.46 -15.42 8.27
CA ARG A 9 -10.85 -14.93 6.94
C ARG A 9 -10.24 -13.56 6.66
N SER A 10 -10.22 -12.69 7.66
CA SER A 10 -9.66 -11.34 7.54
C SER A 10 -8.16 -11.36 7.23
N GLU A 11 -7.39 -12.21 7.90
CA GLU A 11 -5.95 -12.33 7.67
C GLU A 11 -5.59 -12.70 6.23
N LYS A 12 -6.41 -13.53 5.56
CA LYS A 12 -6.20 -13.96 4.17
C LYS A 12 -6.86 -13.05 3.14
N SER A 13 -7.59 -12.05 3.58
CA SER A 13 -8.37 -11.17 2.73
C SER A 13 -7.62 -9.88 2.38
N LEU A 14 -8.27 -9.07 1.54
CA LEU A 14 -7.83 -7.72 1.24
C LEU A 14 -7.76 -6.84 2.51
N LYS A 15 -8.65 -7.04 3.50
CA LYS A 15 -8.61 -6.34 4.79
C LYS A 15 -7.30 -6.60 5.54
N GLY A 16 -6.86 -7.87 5.61
CA GLY A 16 -5.58 -8.22 6.23
C GLY A 16 -4.38 -7.62 5.48
N ALA A 17 -4.44 -7.59 4.16
CA ALA A 17 -3.43 -6.93 3.34
C ALA A 17 -3.37 -5.41 3.62
N ALA A 18 -4.52 -4.74 3.64
CA ALA A 18 -4.61 -3.31 3.95
C ALA A 18 -4.13 -2.99 5.37
N PHE A 19 -4.48 -3.81 6.36
CA PHE A 19 -3.97 -3.69 7.73
C PHE A 19 -2.43 -3.76 7.74
N THR A 20 -1.86 -4.78 7.10
CA THR A 20 -0.40 -4.97 7.00
C THR A 20 0.27 -3.78 6.32
N ALA A 21 -0.27 -3.30 5.20
CA ALA A 21 0.24 -2.14 4.48
C ALA A 21 0.21 -0.87 5.35
N SER A 22 -0.89 -0.65 6.07
CA SER A 22 -1.06 0.49 6.98
C SER A 22 -0.06 0.44 8.14
N VAL A 23 0.10 -0.72 8.77
CA VAL A 23 1.08 -0.89 9.86
C VAL A 23 2.51 -0.64 9.36
N MET A 24 2.89 -1.19 8.21
CA MET A 24 4.21 -0.96 7.62
C MET A 24 4.46 0.53 7.35
N SER A 25 3.46 1.24 6.80
CA SER A 25 3.56 2.69 6.54
C SER A 25 3.69 3.50 7.82
N LEU A 26 2.84 3.26 8.80
CA LEU A 26 2.82 4.00 10.07
C LEU A 26 4.10 3.77 10.90
N CYS A 27 4.63 2.55 10.89
CA CYS A 27 5.85 2.21 11.63
C CYS A 27 7.10 2.94 11.14
N GLN A 28 7.08 3.51 9.90
CA GLN A 28 8.19 4.33 9.40
C GLN A 28 8.38 5.63 10.20
N TYR A 29 7.34 6.08 10.89
CA TYR A 29 7.30 7.35 11.64
C TYR A 29 7.26 7.14 13.17
N GLN A 30 7.48 5.90 13.62
CA GLN A 30 7.50 5.55 15.04
C GLN A 30 8.92 5.21 15.50
N PRO A 31 9.27 5.41 16.77
CA PRO A 31 10.54 4.99 17.35
C PRO A 31 10.59 3.46 17.52
N LEU A 32 10.58 2.75 16.41
CA LEU A 32 10.54 1.29 16.34
C LEU A 32 11.76 0.78 15.57
N ASP A 33 12.61 0.01 16.23
CA ASP A 33 13.83 -0.52 15.62
C ASP A 33 13.57 -1.76 14.76
N LEU A 34 12.53 -2.53 15.05
CA LEU A 34 12.22 -3.77 14.36
C LEU A 34 10.73 -4.08 14.36
N LEU A 35 10.20 -4.38 13.18
CA LEU A 35 8.86 -4.91 12.98
C LEU A 35 8.96 -6.29 12.34
N MET A 36 8.37 -7.30 12.97
CA MET A 36 8.32 -8.67 12.45
C MET A 36 6.89 -9.07 12.13
N TYR A 37 6.71 -9.63 10.94
CA TYR A 37 5.47 -10.28 10.53
C TYR A 37 5.54 -11.77 10.84
N TYR A 38 4.59 -12.30 11.57
CA TYR A 38 4.49 -13.71 11.90
C TYR A 38 3.31 -14.35 11.17
N ASP A 39 3.53 -15.18 10.20
CA ASP A 39 4.76 -15.47 9.48
C ASP A 39 4.46 -15.72 7.98
N ALA A 40 5.48 -15.96 7.17
CA ALA A 40 5.36 -16.17 5.74
C ALA A 40 5.09 -17.63 5.33
N ARG A 41 4.93 -18.56 6.29
CA ARG A 41 4.67 -19.97 5.96
C ARG A 41 3.26 -20.16 5.38
N PRO A 42 3.08 -21.00 4.36
CA PRO A 42 1.76 -21.44 3.94
C PRO A 42 1.06 -22.20 5.08
N CYS A 43 0.14 -21.56 5.75
CA CYS A 43 -0.67 -22.20 6.80
C CYS A 43 -2.04 -21.54 6.92
N ALA A 44 -2.94 -22.18 7.68
CA ALA A 44 -4.32 -21.72 7.80
C ALA A 44 -4.46 -20.33 8.41
N MET A 45 -3.48 -19.88 9.20
CA MET A 45 -3.52 -18.63 9.96
C MET A 45 -2.72 -17.50 9.31
N ASN A 46 -2.00 -17.74 8.21
CA ASN A 46 -1.11 -16.75 7.59
C ASN A 46 -1.69 -16.23 6.27
N GLY A 47 -1.54 -14.94 6.03
CA GLY A 47 -2.19 -14.23 4.92
C GLY A 47 -1.36 -14.07 3.66
N MET A 48 -0.09 -14.54 3.61
CA MET A 48 0.77 -14.30 2.44
C MET A 48 0.63 -15.34 1.34
N PHE A 49 0.41 -16.61 1.69
CA PHE A 49 0.35 -17.72 0.74
C PHE A 49 -0.80 -18.67 1.04
N SER A 50 -1.36 -19.28 -0.02
CA SER A 50 -2.34 -20.35 0.12
C SER A 50 -1.73 -21.60 0.75
N THR A 51 -2.57 -22.43 1.35
CA THR A 51 -2.15 -23.74 1.90
C THR A 51 -2.08 -24.83 0.83
N ASP A 52 -2.72 -24.59 -0.30
CA ASP A 52 -2.79 -25.53 -1.39
C ASP A 52 -1.56 -25.43 -2.29
N PHE A 53 -1.06 -26.55 -2.79
CA PHE A 53 0.02 -26.56 -3.77
C PHE A 53 -0.49 -25.99 -5.10
N PRO A 54 0.22 -25.05 -5.74
CA PRO A 54 1.62 -24.64 -5.56
C PRO A 54 1.88 -23.49 -4.56
N CYS A 55 1.03 -23.21 -3.60
CA CYS A 55 1.16 -22.13 -2.63
C CYS A 55 1.07 -20.75 -3.29
N ASP A 56 -0.06 -20.45 -3.87
CA ASP A 56 -0.32 -19.18 -4.56
C ASP A 56 -0.21 -17.99 -3.61
N LYS A 57 0.23 -16.86 -4.15
CA LYS A 57 0.26 -15.59 -3.42
C LYS A 57 -1.15 -15.14 -3.09
N LEU A 58 -1.37 -14.76 -1.85
CA LEU A 58 -2.60 -14.11 -1.40
C LEU A 58 -2.41 -12.59 -1.33
N LYS A 59 -3.50 -11.87 -1.09
CA LYS A 59 -3.48 -10.40 -1.00
C LYS A 59 -2.44 -9.88 -0.01
N GLY A 60 -2.21 -10.57 1.11
CA GLY A 60 -1.21 -10.22 2.12
C GLY A 60 0.26 -10.26 1.68
N TYR A 61 0.57 -10.86 0.52
CA TYR A 61 1.91 -10.84 -0.06
C TYR A 61 2.27 -9.45 -0.64
N TYR A 62 1.31 -8.78 -1.24
CA TYR A 62 1.56 -7.58 -2.05
C TYR A 62 2.00 -6.34 -1.25
N PRO A 63 1.58 -6.08 -0.01
CA PRO A 63 2.15 -5.02 0.83
C PRO A 63 3.67 -5.11 0.96
N PHE A 64 4.22 -6.31 1.12
CA PHE A 64 5.66 -6.51 1.19
C PHE A 64 6.35 -6.23 -0.15
N LEU A 65 5.72 -6.59 -1.27
CA LEU A 65 6.22 -6.26 -2.59
C LEU A 65 6.20 -4.75 -2.86
N MET A 66 5.13 -4.05 -2.47
CA MET A 66 5.02 -2.59 -2.56
C MET A 66 6.11 -1.92 -1.73
N PHE A 67 6.23 -2.31 -0.47
CA PHE A 67 7.23 -1.75 0.45
C PHE A 67 8.66 -2.03 -0.02
N ASN A 68 8.94 -3.21 -0.57
CA ASN A 68 10.23 -3.53 -1.15
C ASN A 68 10.61 -2.62 -2.32
N ARG A 69 9.63 -2.16 -3.12
CA ARG A 69 9.89 -1.19 -4.19
C ARG A 69 10.29 0.17 -3.62
N LEU A 70 9.67 0.62 -2.53
CA LEU A 70 10.10 1.83 -1.82
C LEU A 70 11.50 1.65 -1.20
N TYR A 71 11.72 0.54 -0.51
CA TYR A 71 13.01 0.21 0.10
C TYR A 71 14.18 0.27 -0.88
N LYS A 72 13.97 -0.20 -2.12
CA LYS A 72 15.00 -0.18 -3.19
C LYS A 72 15.34 1.22 -3.69
N LEU A 73 14.50 2.21 -3.50
CA LEU A 73 14.83 3.62 -3.77
C LEU A 73 15.81 4.18 -2.75
N GLY A 74 15.76 3.73 -1.51
CA GLY A 74 16.80 3.89 -0.50
C GLY A 74 16.64 5.08 0.42
N GLU A 75 15.97 6.16 0.03
CA GLU A 75 15.79 7.37 0.84
C GLU A 75 14.30 7.59 1.12
N SER A 76 13.89 7.51 2.39
CA SER A 76 12.51 7.81 2.77
C SER A 76 12.29 9.34 2.79
N VAL A 77 11.07 9.76 2.45
CA VAL A 77 10.66 11.16 2.51
C VAL A 77 9.56 11.36 3.52
N GLU A 78 9.50 12.54 4.08
CA GLU A 78 8.46 12.91 5.03
C GLU A 78 7.10 12.97 4.33
N VAL A 79 6.10 12.39 4.98
CA VAL A 79 4.72 12.37 4.51
C VAL A 79 3.80 12.80 5.66
N HIS A 80 2.83 13.64 5.34
CA HIS A 80 1.76 14.03 6.25
C HIS A 80 0.42 13.56 5.70
N SER A 81 -0.43 12.98 6.53
CA SER A 81 -1.80 12.62 6.22
C SER A 81 -2.75 13.33 7.18
N ASP A 82 -3.75 14.02 6.63
CA ASP A 82 -4.81 14.67 7.42
C ASP A 82 -5.95 13.68 7.77
N ASP A 83 -5.90 12.47 7.23
CA ASP A 83 -6.92 11.46 7.40
C ASP A 83 -6.31 10.17 7.98
N PRO A 84 -6.68 9.78 9.22
CA PRO A 84 -6.13 8.60 9.85
C PRO A 84 -6.48 7.28 9.14
N ALA A 85 -7.52 7.27 8.31
CA ALA A 85 -7.89 6.10 7.53
C ALA A 85 -7.04 5.94 6.25
N CYS A 86 -6.29 6.98 5.84
CA CYS A 86 -5.39 6.95 4.71
C CYS A 86 -3.95 6.96 5.19
N THR A 87 -3.28 5.82 5.10
CA THR A 87 -1.86 5.71 5.45
C THR A 87 -1.00 5.84 4.20
N VAL A 88 0.12 6.55 4.33
CA VAL A 88 1.05 6.78 3.22
C VAL A 88 2.48 6.63 3.71
N CYS A 89 3.34 6.03 2.91
CA CYS A 89 4.80 6.18 3.02
C CYS A 89 5.40 6.34 1.63
N ALA A 90 6.54 7.02 1.54
CA ALA A 90 7.17 7.34 0.27
C ALA A 90 8.70 7.27 0.35
N ALA A 91 9.33 7.06 -0.80
CA ALA A 91 10.77 7.03 -0.94
C ALA A 91 11.22 7.62 -2.27
N ILE A 92 12.48 8.05 -2.33
CA ILE A 92 13.10 8.63 -3.53
C ILE A 92 14.47 8.01 -3.81
N SER A 93 14.87 8.12 -5.08
CA SER A 93 16.23 7.88 -5.54
C SER A 93 16.53 8.78 -6.74
N GLY A 94 17.38 9.77 -6.55
CA GLY A 94 17.69 10.74 -7.61
C GLY A 94 16.47 11.54 -8.07
N SER A 95 15.93 11.23 -9.26
CA SER A 95 14.71 11.84 -9.82
C SER A 95 13.52 10.89 -9.83
N GLU A 96 13.68 9.69 -9.31
CA GLU A 96 12.61 8.71 -9.18
C GLU A 96 11.99 8.80 -7.78
N ALA A 97 10.68 8.67 -7.70
CA ALA A 97 9.95 8.60 -6.46
C ALA A 97 8.90 7.49 -6.50
N ALA A 98 8.54 6.97 -5.35
CA ALA A 98 7.38 6.12 -5.21
C ALA A 98 6.68 6.39 -3.89
N LEU A 99 5.37 6.19 -3.89
CA LEU A 99 4.57 6.21 -2.67
C LEU A 99 3.65 4.98 -2.63
N MET A 100 3.47 4.46 -1.44
CA MET A 100 2.49 3.44 -1.12
C MET A 100 1.41 4.08 -0.27
N THR A 101 0.16 3.95 -0.68
CA THR A 101 -0.99 4.50 0.05
C THR A 101 -2.07 3.44 0.21
N THR A 102 -2.72 3.44 1.37
CA THR A 102 -3.74 2.44 1.72
C THR A 102 -4.90 3.10 2.44
N TYR A 103 -6.11 2.75 2.03
CA TYR A 103 -7.32 3.09 2.76
C TYR A 103 -7.74 1.94 3.67
N TYR A 104 -7.70 2.17 4.97
CA TYR A 104 -8.07 1.19 6.00
C TYR A 104 -8.94 1.81 7.08
N THR A 105 -9.98 1.11 7.48
CA THR A 105 -10.78 1.37 8.68
C THR A 105 -11.32 0.06 9.23
N ASP A 106 -11.73 0.03 10.49
CA ASP A 106 -12.35 -1.15 11.11
C ASP A 106 -13.83 -1.33 10.71
N ASP A 107 -14.44 -0.33 10.08
CA ASP A 107 -15.79 -0.42 9.54
C ASP A 107 -15.79 -1.12 8.18
N ASP A 108 -16.24 -2.37 8.16
CA ASP A 108 -16.33 -3.19 6.94
C ASP A 108 -17.35 -2.69 5.92
N GLN A 109 -18.16 -1.70 6.26
CA GLN A 109 -19.19 -1.10 5.40
C GLN A 109 -18.85 0.33 4.96
N ALA A 110 -17.63 0.81 5.29
CA ALA A 110 -17.22 2.15 4.89
C ALA A 110 -17.22 2.30 3.35
N PRO A 111 -17.74 3.41 2.81
CA PRO A 111 -17.74 3.63 1.37
C PRO A 111 -16.33 3.91 0.83
N ALA A 112 -16.16 3.77 -0.49
CA ALA A 112 -14.98 4.29 -1.16
C ALA A 112 -14.81 5.79 -0.88
N ARG A 113 -13.56 6.26 -0.81
CA ARG A 113 -13.23 7.66 -0.51
C ARG A 113 -12.24 8.22 -1.51
N SER A 114 -12.35 9.51 -1.77
CA SER A 114 -11.42 10.26 -2.61
C SER A 114 -10.34 10.90 -1.75
N PHE A 115 -9.07 10.67 -2.13
CA PHE A 115 -7.90 11.23 -1.45
C PHE A 115 -7.07 12.05 -2.43
N GLN A 116 -6.51 13.16 -1.93
CA GLN A 116 -5.63 14.03 -2.70
C GLN A 116 -4.20 13.95 -2.16
N TYR A 117 -3.26 13.80 -3.07
CA TYR A 117 -1.82 13.73 -2.78
C TYR A 117 -1.12 14.92 -3.43
N LYS A 118 -0.62 15.83 -2.61
CA LYS A 118 0.17 16.98 -3.07
C LYS A 118 1.65 16.60 -3.02
N LEU A 119 2.30 16.64 -4.16
CA LEU A 119 3.72 16.30 -4.28
C LEU A 119 4.53 17.56 -4.56
N SER A 120 5.64 17.71 -3.87
CA SER A 120 6.57 18.81 -4.02
C SER A 120 8.01 18.32 -4.08
N GLY A 121 8.93 19.16 -4.56
CA GLY A 121 10.35 18.83 -4.61
C GLY A 121 10.75 17.85 -5.72
N LEU A 122 9.87 17.57 -6.67
CA LEU A 122 10.21 16.78 -7.86
C LEU A 122 11.25 17.53 -8.69
N LYS A 123 12.27 16.80 -9.19
CA LYS A 123 13.44 17.38 -9.85
C LYS A 123 13.27 17.59 -11.35
N LYS A 124 12.17 17.15 -11.94
CA LYS A 124 11.85 17.27 -13.36
C LYS A 124 10.65 18.19 -13.56
N ASP A 125 10.56 18.86 -14.69
CA ASP A 125 9.39 19.68 -15.04
C ASP A 125 8.19 18.81 -15.41
N ARG A 126 8.44 17.65 -16.01
CA ARG A 126 7.43 16.65 -16.37
C ARG A 126 7.83 15.28 -15.86
N VAL A 127 6.85 14.55 -15.38
CA VAL A 127 7.01 13.20 -14.82
C VAL A 127 6.01 12.24 -15.42
N THR A 128 6.42 10.99 -15.54
CA THR A 128 5.51 9.89 -15.83
C THR A 128 5.09 9.26 -14.51
N VAL A 129 3.80 9.18 -14.27
CA VAL A 129 3.18 8.61 -13.08
C VAL A 129 2.50 7.31 -13.47
N GLU A 130 2.90 6.22 -12.84
CA GLU A 130 2.30 4.89 -13.01
C GLU A 130 1.58 4.49 -11.73
N TYR A 131 0.38 3.91 -11.87
CA TYR A 131 -0.47 3.49 -10.76
C TYR A 131 -0.64 1.98 -10.78
N TYR A 132 -0.25 1.34 -9.69
CA TYR A 132 -0.40 -0.09 -9.46
C TYR A 132 -1.42 -0.30 -8.35
N LEU A 133 -2.46 -1.09 -8.61
CA LEU A 133 -3.60 -1.27 -7.71
C LEU A 133 -3.57 -2.65 -7.06
N LEU A 134 -3.80 -2.66 -5.77
CA LEU A 134 -4.14 -3.84 -4.98
C LEU A 134 -5.55 -3.65 -4.43
N ASP A 135 -6.51 -4.40 -4.96
CA ASP A 135 -7.89 -4.42 -4.49
C ASP A 135 -8.49 -5.84 -4.61
N ALA A 136 -9.81 -5.97 -4.65
CA ALA A 136 -10.46 -7.26 -4.77
C ALA A 136 -10.10 -7.98 -6.09
N ASP A 137 -9.98 -7.23 -7.18
CA ASP A 137 -9.84 -7.73 -8.54
C ASP A 137 -8.41 -7.63 -9.09
N HIS A 138 -7.53 -6.82 -8.48
CA HIS A 138 -6.16 -6.57 -8.92
C HIS A 138 -5.14 -7.02 -7.88
N ASP A 139 -4.07 -7.61 -8.35
CA ASP A 139 -2.93 -8.13 -7.59
C ASP A 139 -1.66 -7.28 -7.83
N LEU A 140 -1.80 -5.97 -7.65
CA LEU A 140 -0.75 -4.98 -7.89
C LEU A 140 -0.39 -4.82 -9.37
N GLU A 141 -1.37 -4.91 -10.25
CA GLU A 141 -1.22 -4.63 -11.66
C GLU A 141 -1.22 -3.12 -11.94
N LYS A 142 -0.52 -2.74 -13.02
CA LYS A 142 -0.56 -1.36 -13.52
C LYS A 142 -1.92 -1.09 -14.16
N VAL A 143 -2.68 -0.17 -13.55
CA VAL A 143 -4.03 0.19 -14.00
C VAL A 143 -4.09 1.53 -14.72
N ARG A 144 -3.09 2.40 -14.54
CA ARG A 144 -3.04 3.73 -15.14
C ARG A 144 -1.61 4.19 -15.32
N GLU A 145 -1.37 4.97 -16.37
CA GLU A 145 -0.13 5.70 -16.62
C GLU A 145 -0.46 7.05 -17.25
N GLU A 146 0.21 8.11 -16.83
CA GLU A 146 0.04 9.44 -17.38
C GLU A 146 1.31 10.26 -17.25
N THR A 147 1.48 11.24 -18.14
CA THR A 147 2.59 12.20 -18.07
C THR A 147 2.05 13.56 -17.65
N LEU A 148 2.51 14.07 -16.51
CA LEU A 148 2.01 15.27 -15.85
C LEU A 148 3.11 16.32 -15.69
N ASP A 149 2.69 17.58 -15.54
CA ASP A 149 3.56 18.66 -15.05
C ASP A 149 3.86 18.38 -13.57
N ALA A 150 5.13 18.44 -13.21
CA ALA A 150 5.57 18.17 -11.85
C ALA A 150 5.43 19.37 -10.90
N ASN A 151 5.23 20.56 -11.46
CA ASN A 151 5.12 21.78 -10.66
C ASN A 151 3.74 21.85 -9.97
N GLY A 152 3.73 21.72 -8.64
CA GLY A 152 2.50 21.69 -7.85
C GLY A 152 1.62 20.48 -8.14
N LEU A 153 2.23 19.34 -8.48
CA LEU A 153 1.53 18.11 -8.83
C LEU A 153 0.58 17.68 -7.72
N THR A 154 -0.68 17.51 -8.08
CA THR A 154 -1.72 16.96 -7.20
C THR A 154 -2.35 15.76 -7.89
N LEU A 155 -2.28 14.61 -7.23
CA LEU A 155 -2.95 13.39 -7.68
C LEU A 155 -4.24 13.22 -6.87
N THR A 156 -5.31 12.81 -7.55
CA THR A 156 -6.59 12.46 -6.90
C THR A 156 -6.91 11.02 -7.20
N LEU A 157 -7.19 10.24 -6.17
CA LEU A 157 -7.52 8.82 -6.27
C LEU A 157 -8.81 8.52 -5.50
N ASP A 158 -9.72 7.85 -6.16
CA ASP A 158 -10.86 7.21 -5.51
C ASP A 158 -10.42 5.81 -5.08
N ILE A 159 -10.33 5.59 -3.78
CA ILE A 159 -9.81 4.36 -3.21
C ILE A 159 -10.95 3.58 -2.56
N PRO A 160 -11.27 2.38 -3.07
CA PRO A 160 -12.19 1.46 -2.40
C PRO A 160 -11.67 1.05 -1.02
N LEU A 161 -12.57 0.67 -0.14
CA LEU A 161 -12.21 0.17 1.19
C LEU A 161 -11.21 -0.99 1.10
N PHE A 162 -10.19 -0.98 1.93
CA PHE A 162 -9.08 -1.94 2.01
C PHE A 162 -8.18 -2.00 0.78
N SER A 163 -8.31 -1.06 -0.15
CA SER A 163 -7.44 -1.03 -1.33
C SER A 163 -6.17 -0.23 -1.08
N SER A 164 -5.13 -0.56 -1.84
CA SER A 164 -3.84 0.11 -1.79
C SER A 164 -3.34 0.44 -3.19
N TYR A 165 -2.67 1.57 -3.31
CA TYR A 165 -1.94 1.94 -4.52
C TYR A 165 -0.44 2.00 -4.24
N LEU A 166 0.34 1.48 -5.16
CA LEU A 166 1.73 1.87 -5.34
C LEU A 166 1.79 2.82 -6.54
N ILE A 167 2.27 4.03 -6.32
CA ILE A 167 2.42 5.05 -7.36
C ILE A 167 3.91 5.26 -7.58
N THR A 168 4.39 5.11 -8.81
CA THR A 168 5.77 5.39 -9.18
C THR A 168 5.83 6.63 -10.05
N ILE A 169 6.87 7.44 -9.86
CA ILE A 169 7.07 8.73 -10.51
C ILE A 169 8.49 8.77 -11.07
N ARG A 170 8.60 9.02 -12.37
CA ARG A 170 9.89 9.02 -13.09
C ARG A 170 10.10 10.24 -13.97
#